data_ceb310b6d7f9315f64cace64e54a9541
#
_entry.id   ceb310b6d7f9315f64cace64e54a9541
#
_cell.length_a   1.000
_cell.length_b   1.000
_cell.length_c   1.000
_cell.angle_alpha   90.00
_cell.angle_beta   90.00
_cell.angle_gamma   90.00
#
_symmetry.space_group_name_H-M   'P 1'
#
loop_
_entity.id
_entity.type
_entity.pdbx_description
1 polymer ?
#
loop_
_entity_poly.entity_id
_entity_poly.type
_entity_poly.pdbx_seq_one_letter_code
_entity_poly.pdbx_strand_id
1 'polypeptide(L)'
;MDARRLQRLGLVIHPRRDVAGAFDALAAWSEAHGVEVVQVSAPGQDRHLAPPADPATCDLLVSLGGDGTTLAALRTAAAVGKPVLGVACGSLGALTAVSAADVAAALDRVVAGDWHARRLPALIVESDGAEPQVAVNDLVIVRQGAGQIAAAVRVDGELFIRFAGDGLVVGTQLGSSAYTLAAGGPVLAPGGEGMVFTPLAPHGGCCPPLVTGPGSRLELHVEPGHGGARIELDGQINDHVEPLVPRTLSVVLRADHATLVMLDGAEAMLAGLRRRRVLIDSPRMLARDDREAAPSGA
;
A
#
# COMPACT_ATOMS: atom_id res chain seq x y z
N MET A 1 -3.51 13.00 19.10
CA MET A 1 -4.95 12.76 19.39
C MET A 1 -5.12 13.11 20.85
N ASP A 2 -5.88 14.17 21.15
CA ASP A 2 -6.33 14.39 22.52
C ASP A 2 -7.02 13.11 23.01
N ALA A 3 -6.97 12.85 24.31
CA ALA A 3 -7.58 11.68 24.97
C ALA A 3 -9.11 11.66 24.79
N ARG A 4 -9.59 11.79 23.55
CA ARG A 4 -10.99 11.58 23.19
C ARG A 4 -11.26 10.09 23.28
N ARG A 5 -12.17 9.74 24.16
CA ARG A 5 -12.71 8.40 24.30
C ARG A 5 -13.11 7.89 22.91
N LEU A 6 -12.55 6.76 22.48
CA LEU A 6 -12.95 6.06 21.27
C LEU A 6 -14.44 5.73 21.36
N GLN A 7 -15.25 6.23 20.43
CA GLN A 7 -16.71 6.09 20.47
C GLN A 7 -17.24 5.28 19.29
N ARG A 8 -16.57 5.37 18.11
CA ARG A 8 -17.04 4.70 16.89
C ARG A 8 -15.89 4.14 16.08
N LEU A 9 -15.97 2.83 15.78
CA LEU A 9 -15.08 2.10 14.91
C LEU A 9 -15.70 1.91 13.53
N GLY A 10 -14.99 2.28 12.47
CA GLY A 10 -15.38 2.00 11.09
C GLY A 10 -14.68 0.77 10.55
N LEU A 11 -15.43 -0.27 10.15
CA LEU A 11 -14.86 -1.49 9.59
C LEU A 11 -14.69 -1.39 8.08
N VAL A 12 -13.51 -1.81 7.62
CA VAL A 12 -13.26 -2.15 6.21
C VAL A 12 -12.89 -3.63 6.15
N ILE A 13 -13.69 -4.46 5.50
CA ILE A 13 -13.56 -5.91 5.57
C ILE A 13 -13.12 -6.50 4.23
N HIS A 14 -12.39 -7.61 4.26
CA HIS A 14 -12.04 -8.33 3.03
C HIS A 14 -13.28 -8.97 2.41
N PRO A 15 -13.54 -8.83 1.09
CA PRO A 15 -14.78 -9.28 0.48
C PRO A 15 -15.02 -10.80 0.56
N ARG A 16 -13.95 -11.61 0.54
CA ARG A 16 -14.05 -13.08 0.42
C ARG A 16 -13.35 -13.87 1.53
N ARG A 17 -12.39 -13.25 2.27
CA ARG A 17 -11.63 -13.95 3.30
C ARG A 17 -12.51 -14.19 4.53
N ASP A 18 -12.25 -15.28 5.26
CA ASP A 18 -12.84 -15.45 6.57
C ASP A 18 -12.27 -14.40 7.54
N VAL A 19 -13.16 -13.62 8.12
CA VAL A 19 -12.88 -12.57 9.09
C VAL A 19 -13.73 -12.73 10.36
N ALA A 20 -14.48 -13.82 10.48
CA ALA A 20 -15.46 -14.02 11.54
C ALA A 20 -14.81 -13.93 12.92
N GLY A 21 -13.73 -14.66 13.16
CA GLY A 21 -13.08 -14.63 14.48
C GLY A 21 -12.55 -13.26 14.88
N ALA A 22 -11.99 -12.48 13.91
CA ALA A 22 -11.55 -11.12 14.17
C ALA A 22 -12.72 -10.18 14.42
N PHE A 23 -13.81 -10.33 13.67
CA PHE A 23 -15.02 -9.55 13.83
C PHE A 23 -15.70 -9.82 15.18
N ASP A 24 -15.86 -11.09 15.57
CA ASP A 24 -16.48 -11.48 16.83
C ASP A 24 -15.70 -10.94 18.03
N ALA A 25 -14.36 -11.05 18.00
CA ALA A 25 -13.51 -10.49 19.05
C ALA A 25 -13.60 -8.96 19.15
N LEU A 26 -13.64 -8.27 17.99
CA LEU A 26 -13.81 -6.82 17.92
C LEU A 26 -15.19 -6.40 18.43
N ALA A 27 -16.26 -7.10 18.02
CA ALA A 27 -17.63 -6.79 18.42
C ALA A 27 -17.82 -6.99 19.93
N ALA A 28 -17.34 -8.10 20.50
CA ALA A 28 -17.37 -8.36 21.94
C ALA A 28 -16.62 -7.29 22.74
N TRP A 29 -15.42 -6.90 22.28
CA TRP A 29 -14.65 -5.83 22.89
C TRP A 29 -15.42 -4.49 22.85
N SER A 30 -16.00 -4.16 21.71
CA SER A 30 -16.74 -2.92 21.49
C SER A 30 -17.99 -2.83 22.38
N GLU A 31 -18.73 -3.93 22.52
CA GLU A 31 -19.88 -4.01 23.42
C GLU A 31 -19.46 -3.77 24.87
N ALA A 32 -18.39 -4.43 25.33
CA ALA A 32 -17.87 -4.26 26.69
C ALA A 32 -17.41 -2.82 27.01
N HIS A 33 -16.97 -2.07 25.99
CA HIS A 33 -16.46 -0.71 26.15
C HIS A 33 -17.46 0.39 25.76
N GLY A 34 -18.65 0.03 25.28
CA GLY A 34 -19.67 0.96 24.80
C GLY A 34 -19.23 1.72 23.54
N VAL A 35 -18.52 1.06 22.65
CA VAL A 35 -18.01 1.58 21.37
C VAL A 35 -18.93 1.09 20.26
N GLU A 36 -19.41 2.02 19.43
CA GLU A 36 -20.23 1.66 18.26
C GLU A 36 -19.37 1.09 17.14
N VAL A 37 -19.84 0.01 16.51
CA VAL A 37 -19.20 -0.62 15.35
C VAL A 37 -20.05 -0.39 14.12
N VAL A 38 -19.47 0.25 13.10
CA VAL A 38 -20.13 0.51 11.83
C VAL A 38 -19.26 0.02 10.68
N GLN A 39 -19.82 -0.14 9.50
CA GLN A 39 -19.07 -0.54 8.32
C GLN A 39 -18.92 0.63 7.36
N VAL A 40 -17.69 0.84 6.93
CA VAL A 40 -17.34 1.84 5.92
C VAL A 40 -17.23 1.15 4.57
N SER A 41 -17.94 1.70 3.59
CA SER A 41 -17.87 1.18 2.22
C SER A 41 -16.48 1.37 1.63
N ALA A 42 -15.96 0.32 1.00
CA ALA A 42 -14.75 0.38 0.20
C ALA A 42 -15.02 -0.29 -1.17
N PRO A 43 -14.31 0.10 -2.22
CA PRO A 43 -14.52 -0.46 -3.55
C PRO A 43 -14.45 -2.00 -3.55
N GLY A 44 -15.43 -2.66 -4.19
CA GLY A 44 -15.48 -4.12 -4.30
C GLY A 44 -15.99 -4.86 -3.05
N GLN A 45 -16.66 -4.17 -2.11
CA GLN A 45 -17.24 -4.77 -0.91
C GLN A 45 -18.75 -4.95 -1.03
N ASP A 46 -19.18 -6.20 -1.22
CA ASP A 46 -20.61 -6.58 -1.21
C ASP A 46 -21.04 -7.25 0.11
N ARG A 47 -20.09 -7.45 1.03
CA ARG A 47 -20.32 -8.11 2.32
C ARG A 47 -20.63 -7.09 3.41
N HIS A 48 -21.70 -7.33 4.19
CA HIS A 48 -22.13 -6.45 5.29
C HIS A 48 -22.08 -7.24 6.61
N LEU A 49 -21.32 -6.72 7.60
CA LEU A 49 -21.21 -7.25 8.96
C LEU A 49 -21.70 -6.26 10.01
N ALA A 50 -21.79 -4.98 9.69
CA ALA A 50 -22.24 -3.91 10.57
C ALA A 50 -23.04 -2.85 9.77
N PRO A 51 -23.80 -1.99 10.43
CA PRO A 51 -24.54 -0.91 9.76
C PRO A 51 -23.60 0.01 8.98
N PRO A 52 -24.00 0.46 7.78
CA PRO A 52 -23.17 1.35 6.96
C PRO A 52 -23.08 2.74 7.59
N ALA A 53 -21.91 3.37 7.49
CA ALA A 53 -21.70 4.74 7.95
C ALA A 53 -20.66 5.50 7.10
N ASP A 54 -20.71 6.83 7.21
CA ASP A 54 -19.71 7.73 6.66
C ASP A 54 -18.40 7.59 7.47
N PRO A 55 -17.24 7.36 6.83
CA PRO A 55 -15.94 7.28 7.49
C PRO A 55 -15.60 8.54 8.30
N ALA A 56 -16.10 9.71 7.93
CA ALA A 56 -15.88 10.95 8.67
C ALA A 56 -16.44 10.90 10.11
N THR A 57 -17.47 10.09 10.35
CA THR A 57 -18.10 9.91 11.67
C THR A 57 -17.35 8.94 12.59
N CYS A 58 -16.35 8.21 12.07
CA CYS A 58 -15.57 7.26 12.83
C CYS A 58 -14.38 7.95 13.52
N ASP A 59 -13.91 7.39 14.64
CA ASP A 59 -12.69 7.83 15.32
C ASP A 59 -11.46 7.09 14.79
N LEU A 60 -11.64 5.82 14.47
CA LEU A 60 -10.62 4.89 13.94
C LEU A 60 -11.26 3.98 12.91
N LEU A 61 -10.57 3.75 11.80
CA LEU A 61 -10.93 2.68 10.88
C LEU A 61 -10.12 1.42 11.21
N VAL A 62 -10.79 0.27 11.20
CA VAL A 62 -10.16 -1.04 11.41
C VAL A 62 -10.34 -1.87 10.16
N SER A 63 -9.24 -2.28 9.55
CA SER A 63 -9.30 -3.20 8.40
C SER A 63 -9.20 -4.65 8.87
N LEU A 64 -10.17 -5.48 8.50
CA LEU A 64 -10.14 -6.92 8.74
C LEU A 64 -9.80 -7.66 7.45
N GLY A 65 -8.53 -8.09 7.29
CA GLY A 65 -8.11 -8.72 6.04
C GLY A 65 -6.62 -8.92 5.93
N GLY A 66 -6.01 -8.37 4.91
CA GLY A 66 -4.57 -8.31 4.65
C GLY A 66 -4.16 -6.94 4.16
N ASP A 67 -2.94 -6.81 3.63
CA ASP A 67 -2.41 -5.52 3.17
C ASP A 67 -3.32 -4.81 2.14
N GLY A 68 -3.90 -5.55 1.19
CA GLY A 68 -4.83 -4.96 0.21
C GLY A 68 -6.11 -4.37 0.84
N THR A 69 -6.65 -5.02 1.89
CA THR A 69 -7.80 -4.48 2.64
C THR A 69 -7.38 -3.24 3.44
N THR A 70 -6.17 -3.26 4.02
CA THR A 70 -5.63 -2.13 4.75
C THR A 70 -5.33 -0.94 3.82
N LEU A 71 -4.85 -1.18 2.60
CA LEU A 71 -4.71 -0.13 1.58
C LEU A 71 -6.06 0.51 1.22
N ALA A 72 -7.11 -0.29 1.04
CA ALA A 72 -8.45 0.24 0.80
C ALA A 72 -8.93 1.10 1.98
N ALA A 73 -8.71 0.64 3.22
CA ALA A 73 -9.05 1.40 4.42
C ALA A 73 -8.23 2.71 4.51
N LEU A 74 -6.94 2.70 4.20
CA LEU A 74 -6.06 3.87 4.21
C LEU A 74 -6.52 4.93 3.20
N ARG A 75 -6.89 4.53 1.98
CA ARG A 75 -7.42 5.47 0.97
C ARG A 75 -8.71 6.15 1.45
N THR A 76 -9.64 5.38 2.01
CA THR A 76 -10.90 5.90 2.53
C THR A 76 -10.67 6.81 3.76
N ALA A 77 -9.81 6.38 4.67
CA ALA A 77 -9.49 7.12 5.91
C ALA A 77 -8.75 8.42 5.64
N ALA A 78 -7.84 8.44 4.66
CA ALA A 78 -7.05 9.61 4.30
C ALA A 78 -7.92 10.79 3.85
N ALA A 79 -9.00 10.52 3.10
CA ALA A 79 -9.93 11.54 2.62
C ALA A 79 -10.61 12.30 3.79
N VAL A 80 -10.71 11.69 4.96
CA VAL A 80 -11.38 12.24 6.15
C VAL A 80 -10.41 12.42 7.34
N GLY A 81 -9.12 12.23 7.12
CA GLY A 81 -8.07 12.45 8.12
C GLY A 81 -8.11 11.48 9.32
N LYS A 82 -8.62 10.26 9.13
CA LYS A 82 -8.74 9.26 10.20
C LYS A 82 -7.58 8.26 10.19
N PRO A 83 -7.15 7.75 11.36
CA PRO A 83 -6.16 6.68 11.44
C PRO A 83 -6.76 5.32 11.08
N VAL A 84 -5.89 4.38 10.69
CA VAL A 84 -6.26 3.00 10.35
C VAL A 84 -5.47 2.02 11.21
N LEU A 85 -6.13 1.03 11.78
CA LEU A 85 -5.53 -0.14 12.40
C LEU A 85 -5.69 -1.35 11.46
N GLY A 86 -4.58 -1.94 11.02
CA GLY A 86 -4.58 -3.11 10.15
C GLY A 86 -4.58 -4.41 10.94
N VAL A 87 -5.61 -5.25 10.76
CA VAL A 87 -5.74 -6.58 11.39
C VAL A 87 -5.59 -7.66 10.33
N ALA A 88 -4.61 -8.55 10.54
CA ALA A 88 -4.36 -9.69 9.66
C ALA A 88 -5.34 -10.85 9.94
N CYS A 89 -6.22 -11.14 8.99
CA CYS A 89 -7.04 -12.35 9.00
C CYS A 89 -6.35 -13.45 8.16
N GLY A 90 -5.11 -13.74 8.46
CA GLY A 90 -4.20 -14.65 7.77
C GLY A 90 -2.76 -14.38 8.20
N SER A 91 -1.79 -14.47 7.26
CA SER A 91 -0.41 -14.09 7.55
C SER A 91 -0.26 -12.58 7.76
N LEU A 92 0.58 -12.18 8.71
CA LEU A 92 0.94 -10.78 8.94
C LEU A 92 1.59 -10.17 7.68
N GLY A 93 1.12 -9.00 7.31
CA GLY A 93 1.60 -8.23 6.17
C GLY A 93 2.56 -7.09 6.55
N ALA A 94 2.72 -6.16 5.64
CA ALA A 94 3.48 -4.92 5.85
C ALA A 94 2.65 -3.82 6.53
N LEU A 95 1.33 -3.87 6.35
CA LEU A 95 0.37 -2.90 6.86
C LEU A 95 -0.52 -3.45 7.97
N THR A 96 -0.46 -4.76 8.22
CA THR A 96 -1.23 -5.43 9.26
C THR A 96 -0.31 -5.74 10.45
N ALA A 97 -0.40 -4.93 11.49
CA ALA A 97 0.44 -5.05 12.69
C ALA A 97 -0.14 -5.99 13.75
N VAL A 98 -1.43 -6.36 13.63
CA VAL A 98 -2.19 -7.10 14.63
C VAL A 98 -2.73 -8.38 14.03
N SER A 99 -2.64 -9.50 14.72
CA SER A 99 -3.32 -10.75 14.33
C SER A 99 -4.80 -10.71 14.71
N ALA A 100 -5.63 -11.53 14.05
CA ALA A 100 -7.05 -11.66 14.40
C ALA A 100 -7.27 -12.03 15.88
N ALA A 101 -6.35 -12.82 16.48
CA ALA A 101 -6.44 -13.23 17.87
C ALA A 101 -6.14 -12.07 18.86
N ASP A 102 -5.37 -11.09 18.44
CA ASP A 102 -4.87 -10.02 19.31
C ASP A 102 -5.67 -8.71 19.18
N VAL A 103 -6.77 -8.71 18.41
CA VAL A 103 -7.52 -7.48 18.09
C VAL A 103 -8.03 -6.75 19.33
N ALA A 104 -8.56 -7.48 20.34
CA ALA A 104 -9.06 -6.89 21.57
C ALA A 104 -7.93 -6.20 22.36
N ALA A 105 -6.80 -6.88 22.56
CA ALA A 105 -5.63 -6.30 23.24
C ALA A 105 -5.04 -5.10 22.47
N ALA A 106 -5.10 -5.14 21.15
CA ALA A 106 -4.69 -4.01 20.32
C ALA A 106 -5.58 -2.79 20.51
N LEU A 107 -6.89 -2.97 20.62
CA LEU A 107 -7.84 -1.90 20.87
C LEU A 107 -7.68 -1.32 22.29
N ASP A 108 -7.38 -2.14 23.29
CA ASP A 108 -7.04 -1.67 24.65
C ASP A 108 -5.82 -0.75 24.62
N ARG A 109 -4.77 -1.11 23.89
CA ARG A 109 -3.59 -0.26 23.70
C ARG A 109 -3.94 1.06 22.99
N VAL A 110 -4.78 1.00 21.97
CA VAL A 110 -5.24 2.21 21.25
C VAL A 110 -5.98 3.15 22.20
N VAL A 111 -6.91 2.65 23.01
CA VAL A 111 -7.65 3.44 24.01
C VAL A 111 -6.72 4.01 25.09
N ALA A 112 -5.72 3.23 25.52
CA ALA A 112 -4.70 3.69 26.47
C ALA A 112 -3.74 4.74 25.88
N GLY A 113 -3.79 4.99 24.56
CA GLY A 113 -2.84 5.86 23.87
C GLY A 113 -1.46 5.24 23.67
N ASP A 114 -1.31 3.95 23.92
CA ASP A 114 -0.07 3.17 23.72
C ASP A 114 0.06 2.75 22.25
N TRP A 115 0.23 3.72 21.40
CA TRP A 115 0.47 3.55 19.96
C TRP A 115 1.16 4.79 19.37
N HIS A 116 1.72 4.64 18.20
CA HIS A 116 2.30 5.75 17.46
C HIS A 116 1.79 5.79 16.02
N ALA A 117 1.73 6.99 15.47
CA ALA A 117 1.28 7.22 14.10
C ALA A 117 2.43 7.00 13.12
N ARG A 118 2.28 6.04 12.22
CA ARG A 118 3.12 5.96 11.03
C ARG A 118 2.44 6.76 9.92
N ARG A 119 3.04 7.89 9.55
CA ARG A 119 2.60 8.67 8.39
C ARG A 119 3.04 7.98 7.11
N LEU A 120 2.10 7.78 6.21
CA LEU A 120 2.34 7.13 4.93
C LEU A 120 2.21 8.15 3.80
N PRO A 121 3.18 8.18 2.87
CA PRO A 121 3.06 8.99 1.66
C PRO A 121 2.04 8.38 0.70
N ALA A 122 1.65 9.17 -0.28
CA ALA A 122 0.90 8.69 -1.45
C ALA A 122 1.34 9.41 -2.72
N LEU A 123 1.19 8.72 -3.83
CA LEU A 123 1.25 9.33 -5.16
C LEU A 123 -0.07 10.04 -5.41
N ILE A 124 0.01 11.29 -5.85
CA ILE A 124 -1.11 12.00 -6.44
C ILE A 124 -0.92 11.96 -7.93
N VAL A 125 -1.86 11.34 -8.62
CA VAL A 125 -1.84 11.10 -10.07
C VAL A 125 -2.88 11.98 -10.70
N GLU A 126 -2.43 12.92 -11.51
CA GLU A 126 -3.26 13.87 -12.26
C GLU A 126 -3.27 13.48 -13.74
N SER A 127 -4.40 13.56 -14.38
CA SER A 127 -4.58 13.38 -15.82
C SER A 127 -5.53 14.45 -16.34
N ASP A 128 -5.33 14.90 -17.58
CA ASP A 128 -6.16 15.95 -18.19
C ASP A 128 -7.65 15.57 -18.13
N GLY A 129 -8.45 16.48 -17.57
CA GLY A 129 -9.92 16.39 -17.51
C GLY A 129 -10.46 15.36 -16.49
N ALA A 130 -9.63 14.78 -15.64
CA ALA A 130 -10.04 13.83 -14.60
C ALA A 130 -9.72 14.35 -13.19
N GLU A 131 -10.48 13.91 -12.21
CA GLU A 131 -10.17 14.16 -10.80
C GLU A 131 -8.85 13.48 -10.42
N PRO A 132 -8.02 14.13 -9.59
CA PRO A 132 -6.78 13.54 -9.11
C PRO A 132 -7.02 12.22 -8.39
N GLN A 133 -6.21 11.23 -8.70
CA GLN A 133 -6.28 9.91 -8.09
C GLN A 133 -5.11 9.67 -7.14
N VAL A 134 -5.27 8.72 -6.24
CA VAL A 134 -4.33 8.48 -5.15
C VAL A 134 -3.91 7.01 -5.11
N ALA A 135 -2.59 6.78 -5.00
CA ALA A 135 -2.04 5.46 -4.70
C ALA A 135 -1.09 5.55 -3.49
N VAL A 136 -1.28 4.66 -2.52
CA VAL A 136 -0.43 4.58 -1.32
C VAL A 136 0.81 3.74 -1.59
N ASN A 137 0.70 2.67 -2.38
CA ASN A 137 1.83 1.86 -2.83
C ASN A 137 2.37 2.35 -4.17
N ASP A 138 1.60 2.16 -5.23
CA ASP A 138 2.10 2.31 -6.60
C ASP A 138 1.02 2.66 -7.62
N LEU A 139 1.46 3.36 -8.65
CA LEU A 139 0.84 3.51 -9.95
C LEU A 139 1.51 2.53 -10.89
N VAL A 140 0.72 1.71 -11.57
CA VAL A 140 1.19 0.77 -12.59
C VAL A 140 0.51 1.07 -13.91
N ILE A 141 1.29 1.14 -14.97
CA ILE A 141 0.79 1.23 -16.34
C ILE A 141 1.35 0.04 -17.09
N VAL A 142 0.48 -0.83 -17.55
CA VAL A 142 0.89 -2.05 -18.27
C VAL A 142 0.08 -2.24 -19.54
N ARG A 143 0.73 -2.84 -20.55
CA ARG A 143 0.05 -3.22 -21.79
C ARG A 143 -1.08 -4.20 -21.52
N GLN A 144 -2.10 -4.15 -22.36
CA GLN A 144 -3.11 -5.17 -22.47
C GLN A 144 -2.90 -5.95 -23.78
N GLY A 145 -3.06 -7.29 -23.71
CA GLY A 145 -2.92 -8.12 -24.89
C GLY A 145 -1.57 -8.02 -25.60
N ALA A 146 -1.59 -8.01 -26.93
CA ALA A 146 -0.41 -7.93 -27.78
C ALA A 146 0.07 -6.50 -27.99
N GLY A 147 1.37 -6.34 -28.28
CA GLY A 147 2.01 -5.04 -28.50
C GLY A 147 2.69 -4.51 -27.23
N GLN A 148 3.46 -3.46 -27.41
CA GLN A 148 4.18 -2.76 -26.35
C GLN A 148 3.52 -1.41 -26.11
N ILE A 149 3.70 -0.83 -24.94
CA ILE A 149 3.50 0.59 -24.74
C ILE A 149 4.76 1.34 -25.17
N ALA A 150 4.62 2.57 -25.69
CA ALA A 150 5.72 3.50 -25.78
C ALA A 150 5.54 4.56 -24.68
N ALA A 151 6.62 4.88 -23.98
CA ALA A 151 6.57 5.85 -22.88
C ALA A 151 7.70 6.87 -22.99
N ALA A 152 7.37 8.14 -22.69
CA ALA A 152 8.33 9.19 -22.42
C ALA A 152 8.16 9.63 -20.96
N VAL A 153 9.26 9.62 -20.21
CA VAL A 153 9.30 10.00 -18.80
C VAL A 153 10.11 11.27 -18.64
N ARG A 154 9.52 12.27 -18.01
CA ARG A 154 10.19 13.53 -17.64
C ARG A 154 10.23 13.65 -16.12
N VAL A 155 11.28 14.28 -15.63
CA VAL A 155 11.46 14.62 -14.23
C VAL A 155 11.66 16.13 -14.16
N ASP A 156 10.79 16.82 -13.46
CA ASP A 156 10.82 18.28 -13.30
C ASP A 156 10.93 19.04 -14.64
N GLY A 157 10.23 18.51 -15.67
CA GLY A 157 10.21 19.03 -17.03
C GLY A 157 11.34 18.54 -17.95
N GLU A 158 12.41 17.94 -17.42
CA GLU A 158 13.52 17.40 -18.20
C GLU A 158 13.25 15.98 -18.66
N LEU A 159 13.54 15.68 -19.93
CA LEU A 159 13.40 14.32 -20.46
C LEU A 159 14.43 13.38 -19.82
N PHE A 160 13.95 12.44 -19.02
CA PHE A 160 14.80 11.38 -18.48
C PHE A 160 15.01 10.28 -19.52
N ILE A 161 13.92 9.69 -20.04
CA ILE A 161 14.03 8.58 -20.99
C ILE A 161 12.78 8.42 -21.86
N ARG A 162 12.98 7.80 -23.04
CA ARG A 162 11.90 7.23 -23.85
C ARG A 162 12.19 5.76 -24.10
N PHE A 163 11.19 4.91 -23.95
CA PHE A 163 11.33 3.48 -24.18
C PHE A 163 10.04 2.84 -24.68
N ALA A 164 10.13 1.66 -25.26
CA ALA A 164 9.01 0.77 -25.52
C ALA A 164 9.20 -0.48 -24.63
N GLY A 165 8.10 -1.02 -24.10
CA GLY A 165 8.16 -2.16 -23.20
C GLY A 165 6.78 -2.65 -22.78
N ASP A 166 6.73 -3.48 -21.74
CA ASP A 166 5.50 -4.02 -21.22
C ASP A 166 4.75 -3.03 -20.32
N GLY A 167 5.47 -2.04 -19.76
CA GLY A 167 4.87 -1.06 -18.86
C GLY A 167 5.87 -0.29 -18.02
N LEU A 168 5.35 0.30 -16.96
CA LEU A 168 6.12 1.01 -15.94
C LEU A 168 5.41 0.97 -14.59
N VAL A 169 6.17 1.15 -13.52
CA VAL A 169 5.69 1.30 -12.14
C VAL A 169 6.26 2.58 -11.55
N VAL A 170 5.43 3.36 -10.87
CA VAL A 170 5.89 4.43 -9.97
C VAL A 170 5.46 4.05 -8.57
N GLY A 171 6.41 3.83 -7.67
CA GLY A 171 6.16 3.42 -6.29
C GLY A 171 6.51 4.50 -5.27
N THR A 172 5.75 4.55 -4.18
CA THR A 172 6.13 5.27 -2.96
C THR A 172 7.23 4.50 -2.21
N GLN A 173 7.70 5.03 -1.10
CA GLN A 173 8.58 4.31 -0.18
C GLN A 173 7.96 2.96 0.26
N LEU A 174 6.68 2.92 0.56
CA LEU A 174 5.96 1.69 0.90
C LEU A 174 5.88 0.74 -0.30
N GLY A 175 5.44 1.24 -1.46
CA GLY A 175 5.32 0.50 -2.71
C GLY A 175 6.65 0.01 -3.28
N SER A 176 7.78 0.62 -2.86
CA SER A 176 9.12 0.17 -3.27
C SER A 176 9.40 -1.29 -2.89
N SER A 177 8.74 -1.81 -1.87
CA SER A 177 8.82 -3.22 -1.44
C SER A 177 7.72 -4.12 -2.01
N ALA A 178 6.85 -3.60 -2.87
CA ALA A 178 5.75 -4.30 -3.54
C ALA A 178 6.08 -4.59 -5.01
N TYR A 179 5.30 -4.05 -5.96
CA TYR A 179 5.53 -4.33 -7.39
C TYR A 179 6.86 -3.77 -7.90
N THR A 180 7.28 -2.61 -7.40
CA THR A 180 8.60 -2.04 -7.70
C THR A 180 9.73 -3.06 -7.47
N LEU A 181 9.76 -3.71 -6.29
CA LEU A 181 10.76 -4.75 -5.99
C LEU A 181 10.64 -5.95 -6.94
N ALA A 182 9.43 -6.43 -7.19
CA ALA A 182 9.19 -7.54 -8.12
C ALA A 182 9.64 -7.22 -9.56
N ALA A 183 9.59 -5.95 -9.94
CA ALA A 183 10.06 -5.44 -11.23
C ALA A 183 11.58 -5.15 -11.27
N GLY A 184 12.32 -5.45 -10.21
CA GLY A 184 13.75 -5.19 -10.11
C GLY A 184 14.14 -3.75 -9.74
N GLY A 185 13.18 -2.96 -9.29
CA GLY A 185 13.44 -1.63 -8.75
C GLY A 185 14.02 -1.66 -7.33
N PRO A 186 14.61 -0.57 -6.85
CA PRO A 186 15.20 -0.49 -5.52
C PRO A 186 14.14 -0.42 -4.41
N VAL A 187 14.47 -0.95 -3.25
CA VAL A 187 13.72 -0.75 -2.01
C VAL A 187 14.20 0.54 -1.35
N LEU A 188 13.27 1.45 -1.08
CA LEU A 188 13.55 2.62 -0.25
C LEU A 188 13.52 2.21 1.23
N ALA A 189 14.58 2.55 1.96
CA ALA A 189 14.67 2.27 3.39
C ALA A 189 13.54 2.97 4.18
N PRO A 190 13.20 2.49 5.39
CA PRO A 190 12.32 3.20 6.29
C PRO A 190 12.81 4.64 6.53
N GLY A 191 11.91 5.62 6.37
CA GLY A 191 12.26 7.03 6.43
C GLY A 191 12.87 7.61 5.14
N GLY A 192 13.11 6.78 4.11
CA GLY A 192 13.46 7.28 2.78
C GLY A 192 12.29 8.02 2.16
N GLU A 193 12.55 9.18 1.58
CA GLU A 193 11.56 10.01 0.91
C GLU A 193 11.78 9.98 -0.60
N GLY A 194 10.70 10.10 -1.37
CA GLY A 194 10.73 10.14 -2.82
C GLY A 194 9.89 9.06 -3.49
N MET A 195 9.98 9.02 -4.81
CA MET A 195 9.30 8.05 -5.65
C MET A 195 10.32 7.17 -6.39
N VAL A 196 9.92 5.96 -6.71
CA VAL A 196 10.71 5.04 -7.55
C VAL A 196 9.98 4.82 -8.86
N PHE A 197 10.58 5.26 -9.96
CA PHE A 197 10.17 4.85 -11.29
C PHE A 197 10.88 3.56 -11.66
N THR A 198 10.17 2.56 -12.18
CA THR A 198 10.72 1.29 -12.64
C THR A 198 10.08 0.89 -13.97
N PRO A 199 10.84 0.74 -15.05
CA PRO A 199 10.33 0.26 -16.32
C PRO A 199 10.05 -1.25 -16.25
N LEU A 200 9.06 -1.73 -16.98
CA LEU A 200 8.73 -3.15 -17.11
C LEU A 200 9.16 -3.67 -18.46
N ALA A 201 10.12 -4.60 -18.46
CA ALA A 201 10.67 -5.24 -19.65
C ALA A 201 10.92 -4.24 -20.81
N PRO A 202 11.74 -3.21 -20.64
CA PRO A 202 12.07 -2.26 -21.70
C PRO A 202 12.83 -2.97 -22.83
N HIS A 203 12.48 -2.66 -24.07
CA HIS A 203 13.09 -3.25 -25.26
C HIS A 203 14.08 -2.29 -25.90
N GLY A 204 15.28 -2.75 -26.16
CA GLY A 204 16.34 -1.99 -26.80
C GLY A 204 16.84 -0.81 -25.95
N GLY A 205 18.13 -0.69 -25.79
CA GLY A 205 18.74 0.33 -24.95
C GLY A 205 18.76 0.00 -23.45
N CYS A 206 19.14 0.99 -22.64
CA CYS A 206 19.23 0.88 -21.19
C CYS A 206 18.22 1.85 -20.55
N CYS A 207 17.28 1.31 -19.81
CA CYS A 207 16.30 2.08 -19.06
C CYS A 207 16.37 1.68 -17.58
N PRO A 208 17.26 2.27 -16.78
CA PRO A 208 17.40 1.92 -15.37
C PRO A 208 16.22 2.46 -14.56
N PRO A 209 15.88 1.82 -13.43
CA PRO A 209 15.04 2.44 -12.42
C PRO A 209 15.64 3.76 -11.94
N LEU A 210 14.76 4.69 -11.56
CA LEU A 210 15.12 6.01 -11.06
C LEU A 210 14.48 6.26 -9.71
N VAL A 211 15.24 6.78 -8.76
CA VAL A 211 14.73 7.33 -7.49
C VAL A 211 14.73 8.85 -7.62
N THR A 212 13.58 9.47 -7.36
CA THR A 212 13.44 10.93 -7.36
C THR A 212 13.34 11.46 -5.93
N GLY A 213 13.60 12.75 -5.75
CA GLY A 213 13.38 13.43 -4.48
C GLY A 213 11.89 13.61 -4.15
N PRO A 214 11.56 13.96 -2.89
CA PRO A 214 10.17 14.08 -2.45
C PRO A 214 9.41 15.25 -3.12
N GLY A 215 10.11 16.28 -3.58
CA GLY A 215 9.52 17.43 -4.28
C GLY A 215 9.45 17.29 -5.79
N SER A 216 9.97 16.20 -6.36
CA SER A 216 10.00 16.02 -7.82
C SER A 216 8.62 15.71 -8.38
N ARG A 217 8.41 16.14 -9.63
CA ARG A 217 7.25 15.80 -10.47
C ARG A 217 7.69 14.86 -11.59
N LEU A 218 7.02 13.73 -11.71
CA LEU A 218 7.13 12.85 -12.87
C LEU A 218 6.01 13.17 -13.86
N GLU A 219 6.37 13.34 -15.13
CA GLU A 219 5.42 13.42 -16.24
C GLU A 219 5.60 12.17 -17.10
N LEU A 220 4.52 11.41 -17.24
CA LEU A 220 4.48 10.15 -17.96
C LEU A 220 3.60 10.32 -19.19
N HIS A 221 4.21 10.42 -20.35
CA HIS A 221 3.46 10.34 -21.60
C HIS A 221 3.49 8.91 -22.10
N VAL A 222 2.31 8.29 -22.22
CA VAL A 222 2.16 6.86 -22.55
C VAL A 222 1.30 6.72 -23.81
N GLU A 223 1.86 6.07 -24.81
CA GLU A 223 1.18 5.65 -26.02
C GLU A 223 0.91 4.14 -25.95
N PRO A 224 -0.35 3.71 -25.92
CA PRO A 224 -0.70 2.28 -25.86
C PRO A 224 -0.38 1.60 -27.20
N GLY A 225 0.01 0.32 -27.15
CA GLY A 225 0.07 -0.53 -28.35
C GLY A 225 -1.30 -1.01 -28.81
N HIS A 226 -1.33 -1.90 -29.80
CA HIS A 226 -2.60 -2.36 -30.42
C HIS A 226 -3.56 -3.01 -29.42
N GLY A 227 -3.06 -3.61 -28.34
CA GLY A 227 -3.88 -4.23 -27.30
C GLY A 227 -4.35 -3.24 -26.25
N GLY A 228 -3.84 -2.00 -26.29
CA GLY A 228 -4.13 -1.00 -25.27
C GLY A 228 -3.20 -1.03 -24.07
N ALA A 229 -3.45 -0.13 -23.13
CA ALA A 229 -2.80 -0.08 -21.82
C ALA A 229 -3.86 0.03 -20.73
N ARG A 230 -3.58 -0.52 -19.55
CA ARG A 230 -4.38 -0.32 -18.35
C ARG A 230 -3.57 0.39 -17.29
N ILE A 231 -4.27 1.17 -16.48
CA ILE A 231 -3.73 1.87 -15.33
C ILE A 231 -4.26 1.21 -14.07
N GLU A 232 -3.37 0.93 -13.13
CA GLU A 232 -3.69 0.36 -11.83
C GLU A 232 -3.15 1.28 -10.72
N LEU A 233 -3.92 1.46 -9.66
CA LEU A 233 -3.55 2.18 -8.46
C LEU A 233 -3.70 1.25 -7.28
N ASP A 234 -2.61 0.93 -6.59
CA ASP A 234 -2.59 -0.06 -5.50
C ASP A 234 -3.19 -1.41 -5.91
N GLY A 235 -2.95 -1.86 -7.15
CA GLY A 235 -3.48 -3.10 -7.70
C GLY A 235 -4.97 -3.07 -8.05
N GLN A 236 -5.61 -1.90 -8.03
CA GLN A 236 -6.99 -1.74 -8.51
C GLN A 236 -6.97 -1.13 -9.91
N ILE A 237 -7.67 -1.80 -10.84
CA ILE A 237 -7.78 -1.32 -12.22
C ILE A 237 -8.62 -0.04 -12.24
N ASN A 238 -8.14 0.95 -12.96
CA ASN A 238 -8.90 2.16 -13.21
C ASN A 238 -9.77 1.96 -14.47
N ASP A 239 -11.01 1.53 -14.25
CA ASP A 239 -11.96 1.24 -15.32
C ASP A 239 -12.45 2.49 -16.09
N HIS A 240 -12.13 3.69 -15.59
CA HIS A 240 -12.48 4.95 -16.28
C HIS A 240 -11.47 5.35 -17.37
N VAL A 241 -10.43 4.56 -17.57
CA VAL A 241 -9.37 4.82 -18.54
C VAL A 241 -9.60 4.02 -19.82
N GLU A 242 -9.79 4.70 -20.94
CA GLU A 242 -9.89 4.04 -22.25
C GLU A 242 -8.52 3.45 -22.65
N PRO A 243 -8.45 2.12 -22.90
CA PRO A 243 -7.17 1.41 -23.07
C PRO A 243 -6.34 1.87 -24.29
N LEU A 244 -6.97 2.37 -25.35
CA LEU A 244 -6.32 2.69 -26.62
C LEU A 244 -5.98 4.18 -26.80
N VAL A 245 -6.25 5.02 -25.82
CA VAL A 245 -6.03 6.47 -25.91
C VAL A 245 -4.68 6.83 -25.28
N PRO A 246 -3.79 7.55 -26.01
CA PRO A 246 -2.58 8.12 -25.43
C PRO A 246 -2.90 9.05 -24.26
N ARG A 247 -2.03 9.02 -23.22
CA ARG A 247 -2.26 9.79 -21.99
C ARG A 247 -0.99 10.44 -21.50
N THR A 248 -1.18 11.61 -20.91
CA THR A 248 -0.16 12.25 -20.09
C THR A 248 -0.64 12.25 -18.64
N LEU A 249 0.18 11.70 -17.76
CA LEU A 249 -0.05 11.67 -16.32
C LEU A 249 1.03 12.49 -15.63
N SER A 250 0.62 13.30 -14.67
CA SER A 250 1.53 13.97 -13.76
C SER A 250 1.47 13.27 -12.39
N VAL A 251 2.63 12.91 -11.83
CA VAL A 251 2.73 12.20 -10.58
C VAL A 251 3.61 12.98 -9.61
N VAL A 252 3.06 13.28 -8.44
CA VAL A 252 3.79 13.93 -7.34
C VAL A 252 3.61 13.14 -6.05
N LEU A 253 4.57 13.26 -5.14
CA LEU A 253 4.50 12.64 -3.82
C LEU A 253 3.86 13.60 -2.83
N ARG A 254 2.85 13.12 -2.09
CA ARG A 254 2.32 13.77 -0.89
C ARG A 254 2.83 13.00 0.32
N ALA A 255 3.67 13.63 1.16
CA ALA A 255 4.37 12.95 2.25
C ALA A 255 3.43 12.37 3.32
N ASP A 256 2.58 13.18 3.91
CA ASP A 256 1.75 12.81 5.06
C ASP A 256 0.28 12.57 4.65
N HIS A 257 0.04 11.62 3.75
CA HIS A 257 -1.29 11.41 3.19
C HIS A 257 -2.21 10.59 4.09
N ALA A 258 -1.70 9.49 4.64
CA ALA A 258 -2.49 8.55 5.45
C ALA A 258 -1.81 8.25 6.79
N THR A 259 -2.58 7.79 7.77
CA THR A 259 -2.08 7.45 9.11
C THR A 259 -2.36 5.98 9.41
N LEU A 260 -1.30 5.21 9.59
CA LEU A 260 -1.39 3.83 10.08
C LEU A 260 -1.05 3.79 11.58
N VAL A 261 -1.89 3.11 12.35
CA VAL A 261 -1.66 2.84 13.77
C VAL A 261 -0.62 1.76 13.91
N MET A 262 0.45 2.04 14.64
CA MET A 262 1.52 1.10 14.98
C MET A 262 1.54 0.89 16.49
N LEU A 263 1.52 -0.36 16.91
CA LEU A 263 1.58 -0.75 18.33
C LEU A 263 3.00 -1.02 18.79
N ASP A 264 3.88 -1.43 17.87
CA ASP A 264 5.29 -1.70 18.14
C ASP A 264 6.18 -0.78 17.31
N GLY A 265 7.42 -0.57 17.76
CA GLY A 265 8.34 0.38 17.15
C GLY A 265 8.63 0.16 15.66
N ALA A 266 9.22 1.17 15.04
CA ALA A 266 9.47 1.27 13.58
C ALA A 266 10.39 0.17 12.97
N GLU A 267 10.78 -0.82 13.73
CA GLU A 267 11.62 -1.94 13.25
C GLU A 267 10.97 -2.77 12.12
N ALA A 268 9.70 -2.52 11.86
CA ALA A 268 8.87 -3.53 11.23
C ALA A 268 9.10 -3.72 9.74
N MET A 269 9.60 -2.74 8.97
CA MET A 269 9.58 -2.88 7.51
C MET A 269 10.61 -3.89 7.00
N LEU A 270 11.89 -3.68 7.28
CA LEU A 270 12.95 -4.58 6.79
C LEU A 270 12.88 -5.94 7.46
N ALA A 271 12.64 -5.98 8.78
CA ALA A 271 12.41 -7.22 9.52
C ALA A 271 11.16 -7.95 9.00
N GLY A 272 10.10 -7.23 8.66
CA GLY A 272 8.90 -7.77 8.03
C GLY A 272 9.17 -8.36 6.64
N LEU A 273 9.99 -7.74 5.82
CA LEU A 273 10.41 -8.26 4.51
C LEU A 273 11.21 -9.56 4.68
N ARG A 274 12.10 -9.63 5.66
CA ARG A 274 12.87 -10.85 5.99
C ARG A 274 11.96 -11.97 6.51
N ARG A 275 11.08 -11.69 7.47
CA ARG A 275 10.11 -12.68 7.99
C ARG A 275 9.24 -13.28 6.90
N ARG A 276 8.81 -12.46 5.94
CA ARG A 276 7.99 -12.88 4.80
C ARG A 276 8.81 -13.53 3.68
N ARG A 277 10.13 -13.66 3.86
CA ARG A 277 11.06 -14.21 2.89
C ARG A 277 11.07 -13.46 1.54
N VAL A 278 10.77 -12.17 1.57
CA VAL A 278 10.93 -11.27 0.42
C VAL A 278 12.39 -10.90 0.25
N LEU A 279 13.09 -10.65 1.37
CA LEU A 279 14.53 -10.53 1.43
C LEU A 279 15.10 -11.82 2.00
N ILE A 280 15.98 -12.47 1.25
CA ILE A 280 16.61 -13.76 1.61
C ILE A 280 18.11 -13.56 1.52
N ASP A 281 18.84 -14.00 2.54
CA ASP A 281 20.30 -13.98 2.52
C ASP A 281 20.84 -14.96 1.48
N SER A 282 22.04 -14.70 0.97
CA SER A 282 22.63 -15.58 -0.02
C SER A 282 22.84 -17.00 0.57
N PRO A 283 22.72 -18.06 -0.23
CA PRO A 283 22.88 -19.43 0.25
C PRO A 283 24.21 -19.68 0.98
N ARG A 284 25.25 -18.96 0.57
CA ARG A 284 26.58 -19.06 1.20
C ARG A 284 26.57 -18.53 2.66
N MET A 285 25.83 -17.45 2.90
CA MET A 285 25.73 -16.87 4.25
C MET A 285 24.89 -17.79 5.15
N LEU A 286 23.74 -18.27 4.66
CA LEU A 286 22.90 -19.22 5.40
C LEU A 286 23.66 -20.48 5.77
N ALA A 287 24.45 -21.04 4.85
CA ALA A 287 25.28 -22.22 5.13
C ALA A 287 26.44 -21.95 6.10
N ARG A 288 26.85 -20.71 6.29
CA ARG A 288 27.82 -20.33 7.32
C ARG A 288 27.16 -20.27 8.70
N ASP A 289 26.00 -19.61 8.77
CA ASP A 289 25.24 -19.49 10.02
C ASP A 289 24.84 -20.86 10.58
N ASP A 290 24.43 -21.79 9.70
CA ASP A 290 24.13 -23.18 10.06
C ASP A 290 25.35 -23.93 10.65
N ARG A 291 26.56 -23.63 10.16
CA ARG A 291 27.80 -24.20 10.69
C ARG A 291 28.21 -23.62 12.02
N GLU A 292 27.99 -22.31 12.21
CA GLU A 292 28.29 -21.61 13.47
C GLU A 292 27.26 -21.96 14.56
N ALA A 293 26.01 -22.28 14.18
CA ALA A 293 24.94 -22.71 15.08
C ALA A 293 25.02 -24.21 15.47
N ALA A 294 25.77 -25.03 14.74
CA ALA A 294 25.99 -26.42 15.08
C ALA A 294 26.82 -26.51 16.39
N PRO A 295 26.34 -27.20 17.44
CA PRO A 295 27.11 -27.34 18.66
C PRO A 295 28.45 -27.94 18.32
N SER A 296 29.54 -27.27 18.76
CA SER A 296 30.91 -27.81 18.64
C SER A 296 30.92 -29.19 19.33
N GLY A 297 30.86 -30.22 18.48
CA GLY A 297 30.78 -31.62 18.90
C GLY A 297 31.94 -31.97 19.82
N ALA A 298 31.62 -32.72 20.85
CA ALA A 298 32.53 -33.30 21.81
C ALA A 298 33.63 -34.16 21.17
#